data_fcc1fb7c1bf9d377c5f80f2c97a3a7af
#
_entry.id   fcc1fb7c1bf9d377c5f80f2c97a3a7af
#
_cell.length_a   1.000
_cell.length_b   1.000
_cell.length_c   1.000
_cell.angle_alpha   90.00
_cell.angle_beta   90.00
_cell.angle_gamma   90.00
#
_symmetry.space_group_name_H-M   'P 1'
#
loop_
_entity.id
_entity.type
_entity.pdbx_description
1 polymer ?
#
loop_
_entity_poly.entity_id
_entity_poly.type
_entity_poly.pdbx_seq_one_letter_code
_entity_poly.pdbx_strand_id
1 'polypeptide(L)'
;NKIKKNTKILLSAIKSKRDANFIFTFPGADVGNDVIIQEINKFVKKNNNCFLFKSLGQKNYFSFLKYSSGMIGNSSSGLLEMPYFKKGTINIGERQAGRLYSKSVINVKFNKIEIQKTIEKLLTKKFLRKIQQINSPYGRPGASTKIVRILKRKKIRNIYKKEFFDIDTH
;
A
#
# COMPACT_ATOMS: atom_id res chain seq x y z
N ASN A 1 -12.83 -12.52 17.23
CA ASN A 1 -12.48 -12.43 15.81
C ASN A 1 -11.30 -11.47 15.66
N LYS A 2 -10.14 -12.00 15.24
CA LYS A 2 -8.85 -11.27 15.13
C LYS A 2 -8.97 -10.07 14.16
N ILE A 3 -9.68 -10.24 13.04
CA ILE A 3 -9.87 -9.18 12.02
C ILE A 3 -10.56 -7.97 12.63
N LYS A 4 -11.68 -8.18 13.31
CA LYS A 4 -12.42 -7.10 13.99
C LYS A 4 -11.57 -6.38 15.02
N LYS A 5 -10.80 -7.12 15.83
CA LYS A 5 -9.88 -6.55 16.84
C LYS A 5 -8.82 -5.67 16.17
N ASN A 6 -8.17 -6.18 15.13
CA ASN A 6 -7.12 -5.45 14.41
C ASN A 6 -7.67 -4.19 13.73
N THR A 7 -8.83 -4.27 13.09
CA THR A 7 -9.50 -3.09 12.50
C THR A 7 -9.80 -2.04 13.56
N LYS A 8 -10.34 -2.43 14.72
CA LYS A 8 -10.60 -1.50 15.83
C LYS A 8 -9.32 -0.84 16.38
N ILE A 9 -8.20 -1.56 16.44
CA ILE A 9 -6.91 -1.00 16.86
C ILE A 9 -6.49 0.10 15.88
N LEU A 10 -6.51 -0.15 14.57
CA LEU A 10 -6.20 0.87 13.56
C LEU A 10 -7.11 2.09 13.68
N LEU A 11 -8.43 1.88 13.70
CA LEU A 11 -9.42 2.96 13.80
C LEU A 11 -9.24 3.79 15.08
N SER A 12 -8.91 3.14 16.21
CA SER A 12 -8.63 3.85 17.46
C SER A 12 -7.33 4.65 17.42
N ALA A 13 -6.34 4.20 16.64
CA ALA A 13 -5.09 4.92 16.48
C ALA A 13 -5.27 6.21 15.67
N ILE A 14 -6.05 6.18 14.58
CA ILE A 14 -6.28 7.35 13.73
C ILE A 14 -7.30 8.33 14.33
N LYS A 15 -8.19 7.88 15.22
CA LYS A 15 -9.22 8.72 15.84
C LYS A 15 -8.66 9.94 16.56
N SER A 16 -7.48 9.83 17.14
CA SER A 16 -6.81 10.92 17.85
C SER A 16 -6.27 12.01 16.93
N LYS A 17 -6.07 11.71 15.64
CA LYS A 17 -5.51 12.64 14.66
C LYS A 17 -6.60 13.43 13.96
N ARG A 18 -7.14 14.45 14.66
CA ARG A 18 -8.27 15.27 14.18
C ARG A 18 -7.87 16.33 13.14
N ASP A 19 -6.61 16.66 13.06
CA ASP A 19 -6.01 17.61 12.14
C ASP A 19 -5.66 17.01 10.77
N ALA A 20 -6.03 15.74 10.52
CA ALA A 20 -5.84 15.04 9.26
C ALA A 20 -7.16 14.44 8.75
N ASN A 21 -7.33 14.42 7.42
CA ASN A 21 -8.41 13.70 6.77
C ASN A 21 -7.97 12.29 6.42
N PHE A 22 -8.84 11.30 6.65
CA PHE A 22 -8.60 9.90 6.34
C PHE A 22 -9.56 9.41 5.25
N ILE A 23 -8.99 8.90 4.18
CA ILE A 23 -9.73 8.32 3.07
C ILE A 23 -9.54 6.81 3.11
N PHE A 24 -10.64 6.10 3.26
CA PHE A 24 -10.67 4.65 3.20
C PHE A 24 -11.16 4.18 1.84
N THR A 25 -10.52 3.15 1.32
CA THR A 25 -11.04 2.35 0.20
C THR A 25 -11.43 0.98 0.70
N PHE A 26 -12.38 0.31 0.02
CA PHE A 26 -12.75 -1.04 0.37
C PHE A 26 -11.53 -1.96 0.29
N PRO A 27 -11.41 -2.92 1.24
CA PRO A 27 -10.42 -3.99 1.13
C PRO A 27 -10.69 -4.85 -0.11
N GLY A 28 -9.68 -5.61 -0.54
CA GLY A 28 -9.85 -6.62 -1.57
C GLY A 28 -10.84 -7.73 -1.15
N ALA A 29 -11.10 -8.68 -2.05
CA ALA A 29 -12.03 -9.79 -1.83
C ALA A 29 -11.47 -10.89 -0.89
N ASP A 30 -10.66 -10.51 0.09
CA ASP A 30 -10.09 -11.42 1.09
C ASP A 30 -11.16 -11.82 2.13
N VAL A 31 -10.98 -12.98 2.78
CA VAL A 31 -11.88 -13.47 3.84
C VAL A 31 -11.97 -12.43 4.97
N GLY A 32 -13.20 -12.09 5.36
CA GLY A 32 -13.51 -11.14 6.44
C GLY A 32 -13.46 -9.67 6.03
N ASN A 33 -13.45 -9.37 4.73
CA ASN A 33 -13.55 -8.01 4.20
C ASN A 33 -14.84 -7.30 4.63
N ASP A 34 -15.94 -8.04 4.72
CA ASP A 34 -17.25 -7.58 5.22
C ASP A 34 -17.17 -7.01 6.64
N VAL A 35 -16.44 -7.70 7.52
CA VAL A 35 -16.21 -7.25 8.90
C VAL A 35 -15.42 -5.92 8.91
N ILE A 36 -14.39 -5.81 8.07
CA ILE A 36 -13.60 -4.58 7.95
C ILE A 36 -14.47 -3.44 7.45
N ILE A 37 -15.25 -3.66 6.39
CA ILE A 37 -16.16 -2.66 5.81
C ILE A 37 -17.19 -2.18 6.85
N GLN A 38 -17.79 -3.10 7.61
CA GLN A 38 -18.75 -2.75 8.65
C GLN A 38 -18.14 -1.87 9.76
N GLU A 39 -16.94 -2.22 10.25
CA GLU A 39 -16.29 -1.43 11.30
C GLU A 39 -15.87 -0.04 10.77
N ILE A 40 -15.37 0.06 9.54
CA ILE A 40 -15.03 1.35 8.91
C ILE A 40 -16.28 2.19 8.68
N ASN A 41 -17.40 1.63 8.18
CA ASN A 41 -18.65 2.35 8.00
C ASN A 41 -19.17 2.96 9.32
N LYS A 42 -19.14 2.16 10.41
CA LYS A 42 -19.53 2.64 11.74
C LYS A 42 -18.63 3.78 12.23
N PHE A 43 -17.35 3.70 11.88
CA PHE A 43 -16.36 4.71 12.28
C PHE A 43 -16.53 6.02 11.52
N VAL A 44 -16.66 5.95 10.19
CA VAL A 44 -16.82 7.11 9.32
C VAL A 44 -18.06 7.91 9.65
N LYS A 45 -19.19 7.24 9.96
CA LYS A 45 -20.43 7.91 10.39
C LYS A 45 -20.27 8.77 11.65
N LYS A 46 -19.23 8.54 12.46
CA LYS A 46 -18.98 9.23 13.74
C LYS A 46 -17.79 10.18 13.70
N ASN A 47 -17.11 10.31 12.54
CA ASN A 47 -15.89 11.11 12.43
C ASN A 47 -15.90 11.88 11.11
N ASN A 48 -16.16 13.18 11.16
CA ASN A 48 -16.35 14.05 10.00
C ASN A 48 -15.09 14.22 9.12
N ASN A 49 -13.91 13.87 9.64
CA ASN A 49 -12.65 13.88 8.91
C ASN A 49 -12.32 12.54 8.25
N CYS A 50 -13.28 11.62 8.18
CA CYS A 50 -13.11 10.27 7.64
C CYS A 50 -14.11 10.02 6.51
N PHE A 51 -13.62 9.50 5.39
CA PHE A 51 -14.39 9.28 4.17
C PHE A 51 -14.18 7.84 3.68
N LEU A 52 -15.23 7.18 3.20
CA LEU A 52 -15.16 5.82 2.68
C LEU A 52 -15.66 5.76 1.25
N PHE A 53 -14.86 5.18 0.38
CA PHE A 53 -15.19 4.94 -1.03
C PHE A 53 -15.08 3.44 -1.35
N LYS A 54 -16.08 2.92 -2.06
CA LYS A 54 -16.04 1.52 -2.55
C LYS A 54 -14.87 1.35 -3.54
N SER A 55 -14.74 2.29 -4.47
CA SER A 55 -13.64 2.37 -5.43
C SER A 55 -13.46 3.82 -5.86
N LEU A 56 -12.23 4.22 -6.11
CA LEU A 56 -11.89 5.53 -6.65
C LEU A 56 -11.65 5.48 -8.17
N GLY A 57 -11.56 4.28 -8.74
CA GLY A 57 -11.02 4.09 -10.08
C GLY A 57 -9.53 4.45 -10.15
N GLN A 58 -8.85 4.00 -11.18
CA GLN A 58 -7.38 4.12 -11.28
C GLN A 58 -6.89 5.58 -11.25
N LYS A 59 -7.50 6.46 -12.06
CA LYS A 59 -7.10 7.87 -12.18
C LYS A 59 -7.19 8.62 -10.85
N ASN A 60 -8.34 8.53 -10.19
CA ASN A 60 -8.54 9.20 -8.91
C ASN A 60 -7.67 8.59 -7.82
N TYR A 61 -7.55 7.25 -7.79
CA TYR A 61 -6.69 6.56 -6.83
C TYR A 61 -5.25 7.07 -6.89
N PHE A 62 -4.63 7.12 -8.07
CA PHE A 62 -3.27 7.65 -8.21
C PHE A 62 -3.17 9.15 -7.88
N SER A 63 -4.22 9.92 -8.17
CA SER A 63 -4.28 11.32 -7.73
C SER A 63 -4.27 11.43 -6.20
N PHE A 64 -5.05 10.60 -5.50
CA PHE A 64 -5.01 10.54 -4.04
C PHE A 64 -3.64 10.12 -3.50
N LEU A 65 -2.99 9.10 -4.09
CA LEU A 65 -1.64 8.72 -3.68
C LEU A 65 -0.65 9.88 -3.83
N LYS A 66 -0.72 10.61 -4.94
CA LYS A 66 0.15 11.76 -5.23
C LYS A 66 -0.02 12.89 -4.21
N TYR A 67 -1.25 13.23 -3.86
CA TYR A 67 -1.55 14.39 -3.01
C TYR A 67 -1.70 14.02 -1.52
N SER A 68 -1.78 12.75 -1.17
CA SER A 68 -1.82 12.31 0.23
C SER A 68 -0.51 12.60 0.96
N SER A 69 -0.58 12.68 2.28
CA SER A 69 0.61 12.75 3.15
C SER A 69 1.29 11.39 3.31
N GLY A 70 0.55 10.29 3.09
CA GLY A 70 1.05 8.92 3.21
C GLY A 70 -0.07 7.89 3.16
N MET A 71 0.28 6.61 3.31
CA MET A 71 -0.66 5.49 3.33
C MET A 71 -0.51 4.70 4.62
N ILE A 72 -1.64 4.20 5.15
CA ILE A 72 -1.69 3.33 6.32
C ILE A 72 -2.51 2.10 5.98
N GLY A 73 -1.96 0.93 6.20
CA GLY A 73 -2.66 -0.34 5.95
C GLY A 73 -1.72 -1.47 5.60
N ASN A 74 -2.26 -2.52 4.97
CA ASN A 74 -1.51 -3.69 4.53
C ASN A 74 -1.67 -3.96 3.02
N SER A 75 -2.04 -2.95 2.25
CA SER A 75 -2.15 -3.04 0.79
C SER A 75 -0.77 -3.11 0.15
N SER A 76 -0.63 -3.91 -0.91
CA SER A 76 0.57 -3.92 -1.75
C SER A 76 0.86 -2.57 -2.41
N SER A 77 -0.15 -1.74 -2.61
CA SER A 77 -0.03 -0.39 -3.13
C SER A 77 0.93 0.48 -2.31
N GLY A 78 0.96 0.28 -0.98
CA GLY A 78 1.90 0.93 -0.09
C GLY A 78 3.37 0.61 -0.39
N LEU A 79 3.64 -0.56 -0.97
CA LEU A 79 4.98 -1.02 -1.33
C LEU A 79 5.32 -0.71 -2.79
N LEU A 80 4.34 -0.88 -3.67
CA LEU A 80 4.52 -0.81 -5.12
C LEU A 80 4.39 0.62 -5.65
N GLU A 81 3.32 1.33 -5.27
CA GLU A 81 2.97 2.63 -5.85
C GLU A 81 3.45 3.83 -5.02
N MET A 82 3.25 3.80 -3.70
CA MET A 82 3.59 4.94 -2.83
C MET A 82 5.04 5.44 -2.96
N PRO A 83 6.07 4.56 -3.10
CA PRO A 83 7.44 5.00 -3.28
C PRO A 83 7.67 5.84 -4.54
N TYR A 84 6.88 5.62 -5.62
CA TYR A 84 6.96 6.44 -6.85
C TYR A 84 6.48 7.87 -6.61
N PHE A 85 5.50 8.04 -5.74
CA PHE A 85 5.00 9.37 -5.36
C PHE A 85 5.86 10.02 -4.26
N LYS A 86 6.98 9.39 -3.86
CA LYS A 86 7.83 9.89 -2.78
C LYS A 86 7.04 10.11 -1.48
N LYS A 87 6.15 9.19 -1.16
CA LYS A 87 5.31 9.19 0.03
C LYS A 87 5.64 8.03 0.95
N GLY A 88 5.40 8.22 2.24
CA GLY A 88 5.61 7.19 3.25
C GLY A 88 4.44 6.22 3.33
N THR A 89 4.73 4.98 3.74
CA THR A 89 3.73 3.96 4.04
C THR A 89 3.94 3.40 5.43
N ILE A 90 2.87 3.31 6.20
CA ILE A 90 2.80 2.53 7.43
C ILE A 90 2.18 1.18 7.07
N ASN A 91 3.02 0.16 6.94
CA ASN A 91 2.57 -1.20 6.64
C ASN A 91 2.26 -1.93 7.95
N ILE A 92 1.00 -2.34 8.14
CA ILE A 92 0.53 -2.93 9.39
C ILE A 92 0.39 -4.44 9.25
N GLY A 93 1.07 -5.17 10.14
CA GLY A 93 1.03 -6.63 10.17
C GLY A 93 1.89 -7.28 9.09
N GLU A 94 1.64 -8.56 8.82
CA GLU A 94 2.57 -9.44 8.09
C GLU A 94 2.10 -9.81 6.67
N ARG A 95 0.95 -9.28 6.20
CA ARG A 95 0.39 -9.64 4.89
C ARG A 95 1.38 -9.42 3.72
N GLN A 96 2.30 -8.49 3.88
CA GLN A 96 3.32 -8.14 2.89
C GLN A 96 4.70 -8.73 3.20
N ALA A 97 4.81 -9.64 4.19
CA ALA A 97 6.08 -10.29 4.54
C ALA A 97 6.72 -11.00 3.34
N GLY A 98 8.04 -11.01 3.27
CA GLY A 98 8.80 -11.61 2.17
C GLY A 98 8.90 -10.76 0.89
N ARG A 99 8.20 -9.61 0.81
CA ARG A 99 8.33 -8.68 -0.31
C ARG A 99 9.46 -7.69 -0.10
N LEU A 100 9.98 -7.13 -1.19
CA LEU A 100 10.94 -6.04 -1.12
C LEU A 100 10.26 -4.77 -0.58
N TYR A 101 10.96 -4.05 0.29
CA TYR A 101 10.49 -2.80 0.86
C TYR A 101 11.37 -1.62 0.45
N SER A 102 10.73 -0.54 0.05
CA SER A 102 11.40 0.76 -0.03
C SER A 102 11.67 1.27 1.40
N LYS A 103 12.74 2.05 1.56
CA LYS A 103 13.04 2.75 2.85
C LYS A 103 11.96 3.77 3.24
N SER A 104 10.96 4.03 2.38
CA SER A 104 9.77 4.85 2.68
C SER A 104 8.67 4.05 3.40
N VAL A 105 8.79 2.72 3.52
CA VAL A 105 7.83 1.85 4.19
C VAL A 105 8.31 1.59 5.62
N ILE A 106 7.42 1.78 6.58
CA ILE A 106 7.65 1.49 8.00
C ILE A 106 6.70 0.36 8.39
N ASN A 107 7.26 -0.78 8.79
CA ASN A 107 6.47 -1.91 9.26
C ASN A 107 6.12 -1.73 10.74
N VAL A 108 4.86 -1.96 11.09
CA VAL A 108 4.36 -1.88 12.47
C VAL A 108 3.42 -3.05 12.76
N LYS A 109 3.31 -3.40 14.03
CA LYS A 109 2.31 -4.37 14.50
C LYS A 109 0.94 -3.71 14.68
N PHE A 110 -0.11 -4.51 14.89
CA PHE A 110 -1.41 -3.99 15.31
C PHE A 110 -1.34 -3.54 16.78
N ASN A 111 -0.68 -2.41 17.00
CA ASN A 111 -0.56 -1.74 18.29
C ASN A 111 -0.91 -0.26 18.11
N LYS A 112 -1.88 0.24 18.88
CA LYS A 112 -2.38 1.61 18.79
C LYS A 112 -1.28 2.65 18.96
N ILE A 113 -0.44 2.50 20.00
CA ILE A 113 0.61 3.47 20.35
C ILE A 113 1.69 3.49 19.26
N GLU A 114 2.09 2.31 18.77
CA GLU A 114 3.09 2.20 17.72
C GLU A 114 2.60 2.84 16.42
N ILE A 115 1.33 2.61 16.04
CA ILE A 115 0.72 3.23 14.86
C ILE A 115 0.70 4.76 15.01
N GLN A 116 0.27 5.29 16.16
CA GLN A 116 0.24 6.73 16.41
C GLN A 116 1.63 7.37 16.31
N LYS A 117 2.62 6.82 17.00
CA LYS A 117 4.01 7.30 16.93
C LYS A 117 4.56 7.26 15.50
N THR A 118 4.15 6.25 14.71
CA THR A 118 4.61 6.10 13.34
C THR A 118 3.92 7.10 12.41
N ILE A 119 2.66 7.45 12.65
CA ILE A 119 1.97 8.54 11.92
C ILE A 119 2.73 9.86 12.13
N GLU A 120 3.06 10.20 13.38
CA GLU A 120 3.82 11.42 13.67
C GLU A 120 5.19 11.40 12.97
N LYS A 121 5.92 10.27 13.06
CA LYS A 121 7.22 10.10 12.41
C LYS A 121 7.13 10.30 10.89
N LEU A 122 6.11 9.75 10.24
CA LEU A 122 5.89 9.83 8.79
C LEU A 122 5.69 11.28 8.33
N LEU A 123 5.11 12.12 9.16
CA LEU A 123 4.83 13.53 8.85
C LEU A 123 6.00 14.46 9.17
N THR A 124 7.09 13.99 9.80
CA THR A 124 8.24 14.85 10.14
C THR A 124 8.97 15.34 8.90
N LYS A 125 9.43 16.59 8.92
CA LYS A 125 10.28 17.17 7.86
C LYS A 125 11.51 16.28 7.57
N LYS A 126 12.12 15.69 8.62
CA LYS A 126 13.26 14.78 8.49
C LYS A 126 12.92 13.54 7.65
N PHE A 127 11.80 12.89 7.95
CA PHE A 127 11.36 11.71 7.18
C PHE A 127 10.99 12.09 5.75
N LEU A 128 10.22 13.15 5.55
CA LEU A 128 9.81 13.63 4.23
C LEU A 128 11.02 13.97 3.34
N ARG A 129 12.04 14.64 3.86
CA ARG A 129 13.30 14.92 3.13
C ARG A 129 14.01 13.61 2.75
N LYS A 130 14.12 12.66 3.68
CA LYS A 130 14.77 11.37 3.44
C LYS A 130 14.12 10.60 2.29
N ILE A 131 12.80 10.55 2.23
CA ILE A 131 12.08 9.75 1.22
C ILE A 131 12.12 10.35 -0.19
N GLN A 132 12.42 11.66 -0.34
CA GLN A 132 12.59 12.28 -1.66
C GLN A 132 13.72 11.65 -2.47
N GLN A 133 14.77 11.19 -1.81
CA GLN A 133 15.95 10.59 -2.43
C GLN A 133 15.82 9.07 -2.66
N ILE A 134 14.75 8.44 -2.17
CA ILE A 134 14.58 6.99 -2.23
C ILE A 134 14.02 6.57 -3.59
N ASN A 135 14.62 5.56 -4.20
CA ASN A 135 14.07 4.89 -5.38
C ASN A 135 13.23 3.68 -4.99
N SER A 136 12.23 3.35 -5.82
CA SER A 136 11.46 2.12 -5.65
C SER A 136 12.33 0.91 -5.96
N PRO A 137 12.31 -0.15 -5.12
CA PRO A 137 13.01 -1.39 -5.41
C PRO A 137 12.39 -2.15 -6.59
N TYR A 138 11.19 -1.77 -7.01
CA TYR A 138 10.46 -2.39 -8.12
C TYR A 138 10.79 -1.78 -9.49
N GLY A 139 11.84 -0.99 -9.59
CA GLY A 139 12.35 -0.43 -10.84
C GLY A 139 11.77 0.94 -11.18
N ARG A 140 11.78 1.27 -12.48
CA ARG A 140 11.36 2.58 -13.02
C ARG A 140 10.20 2.40 -13.99
N PRO A 141 9.41 3.45 -14.29
CA PRO A 141 8.39 3.43 -15.32
C PRO A 141 8.92 2.99 -16.69
N GLY A 142 8.04 2.53 -17.58
CA GLY A 142 8.39 2.12 -18.94
C GLY A 142 8.48 0.60 -19.16
N ALA A 143 8.00 -0.23 -18.22
CA ALA A 143 7.97 -1.68 -18.35
C ALA A 143 7.17 -2.13 -19.58
N SER A 144 5.99 -1.56 -19.83
CA SER A 144 5.16 -1.87 -21.01
C SER A 144 5.91 -1.63 -22.33
N THR A 145 6.59 -0.51 -22.46
CA THR A 145 7.40 -0.20 -23.66
C THR A 145 8.53 -1.21 -23.87
N LYS A 146 9.20 -1.62 -22.77
CA LYS A 146 10.24 -2.64 -22.83
C LYS A 146 9.68 -4.01 -23.23
N ILE A 147 8.55 -4.41 -22.64
CA ILE A 147 7.87 -5.66 -22.97
C ILE A 147 7.46 -5.68 -24.44
N VAL A 148 6.79 -4.64 -24.93
CA VAL A 148 6.40 -4.54 -26.36
C VAL A 148 7.62 -4.59 -27.28
N ARG A 149 8.72 -3.92 -26.92
CA ARG A 149 9.96 -3.96 -27.70
C ARG A 149 10.55 -5.37 -27.77
N ILE A 150 10.53 -6.12 -26.68
CA ILE A 150 10.99 -7.51 -26.65
C ILE A 150 10.10 -8.39 -27.51
N LEU A 151 8.77 -8.28 -27.34
CA LEU A 151 7.80 -9.06 -28.12
C LEU A 151 7.92 -8.81 -29.62
N LYS A 152 8.12 -7.55 -30.06
CA LYS A 152 8.32 -7.20 -31.47
C LYS A 152 9.61 -7.78 -32.06
N ARG A 153 10.65 -8.00 -31.24
CA ARG A 153 11.95 -8.55 -31.71
C ARG A 153 12.01 -10.07 -31.72
N LYS A 154 11.16 -10.73 -30.91
CA LYS A 154 11.14 -12.19 -30.83
C LYS A 154 10.27 -12.78 -31.93
N LYS A 155 10.81 -13.77 -32.68
CA LYS A 155 9.99 -14.63 -33.55
C LYS A 155 9.12 -15.49 -32.64
N ILE A 156 7.81 -15.21 -32.59
CA ILE A 156 6.84 -15.83 -31.68
C ILE A 156 6.53 -17.29 -32.05
N ARG A 157 7.11 -17.81 -33.18
CA ARG A 157 6.92 -19.21 -33.57
C ARG A 157 7.42 -20.13 -32.46
N ASN A 158 6.53 -21.00 -31.94
CA ASN A 158 6.80 -22.02 -30.92
C ASN A 158 6.93 -21.56 -29.45
N ILE A 159 6.64 -20.30 -29.11
CA ILE A 159 6.66 -19.83 -27.71
C ILE A 159 5.51 -20.41 -26.86
N TYR A 160 4.47 -20.97 -27.51
CA TYR A 160 3.31 -21.57 -26.82
C TYR A 160 3.62 -22.92 -26.16
N LYS A 161 4.69 -23.63 -26.58
CA LYS A 161 5.17 -24.83 -25.89
C LYS A 161 6.26 -24.43 -24.92
N LYS A 162 6.01 -24.58 -23.63
CA LYS A 162 7.05 -24.52 -22.60
C LYS A 162 7.64 -25.91 -22.45
N GLU A 163 8.94 -26.01 -22.63
CA GLU A 163 9.72 -27.17 -22.20
C GLU A 163 10.29 -26.87 -20.80
N PHE A 164 10.41 -27.90 -19.99
CA PHE A 164 11.05 -27.80 -18.69
C PHE A 164 12.52 -27.46 -18.90
N PHE A 165 13.02 -26.45 -18.21
CA PHE A 165 14.43 -26.09 -18.23
C PHE A 165 15.06 -26.54 -16.92
N ASP A 166 15.86 -27.59 -16.97
CA ASP A 166 16.64 -28.04 -15.81
C ASP A 166 17.83 -27.11 -15.63
N ILE A 167 17.94 -26.54 -14.44
CA ILE A 167 19.12 -25.78 -14.03
C ILE A 167 20.13 -26.79 -13.48
N ASP A 168 21.21 -27.02 -14.18
CA ASP A 168 22.34 -27.80 -13.70
C ASP A 168 22.92 -27.07 -12.48
N THR A 169 22.62 -27.59 -11.29
CA THR A 169 23.27 -27.17 -10.04
C THR A 169 24.57 -27.93 -9.90
N HIS A 170 25.68 -27.37 -10.42
CA HIS A 170 27.03 -27.78 -10.06
C HIS A 170 27.50 -27.07 -8.80
#